data_ccf81939d9b06d755994d594a39f78cb
#
_entry.id   ccf81939d9b06d755994d594a39f78cb
#
_cell.length_a   1.000
_cell.length_b   1.000
_cell.length_c   1.000
_cell.angle_alpha   90.00
_cell.angle_beta   90.00
_cell.angle_gamma   90.00
#
_symmetry.space_group_name_H-M   'P 1'
#
loop_
_entity.id
_entity.type
_entity.pdbx_description
1 polymer ?
#
loop_
_entity_poly.entity_id
_entity_poly.type
_entity_poly.pdbx_seq_one_letter_code
_entity_poly.pdbx_strand_id
1 'polypeptide(L)'
;MPFYAEGDIRIRYEEAGAGFPLLLIPGGGLNSLVSNWPNQVFNAMEEFKNDFRCITMDQRNANGGESYGPIPVDDPWGAFADDQLGLMDHLGIGEFSFIGYCIGGPFALKLIERAPERVMASVLCQPVGHNPKTPDSMYNSGRDVWAKELSSRRSDVTTETCETFLHNLFRVQPDFVYSVSREFASSCHTPML
;
A
#
# COMPACT_ATOMS: atom_id res chain seq x y z
N MET A 1 0.81 -13.47 16.10
CA MET A 1 1.14 -12.77 14.82
C MET A 1 2.07 -11.62 15.17
N PRO A 2 3.11 -11.36 14.40
CA PRO A 2 4.06 -10.29 14.70
C PRO A 2 3.49 -8.90 14.35
N PHE A 3 4.03 -7.89 15.07
CA PHE A 3 3.69 -6.49 14.87
C PHE A 3 4.96 -5.64 14.90
N TYR A 4 5.02 -4.68 14.00
CA TYR A 4 5.86 -3.51 14.10
C TYR A 4 5.10 -2.41 14.82
N ALA A 5 5.75 -1.68 15.72
CA ALA A 5 5.13 -0.56 16.43
C ALA A 5 6.11 0.60 16.58
N GLU A 6 5.61 1.82 16.32
CA GLU A 6 6.33 3.07 16.48
C GLU A 6 5.37 4.17 16.93
N GLY A 7 5.57 4.72 18.15
CA GLY A 7 4.62 5.64 18.76
C GLY A 7 3.21 5.05 18.82
N ASP A 8 2.25 5.74 18.24
CA ASP A 8 0.84 5.32 18.20
C ASP A 8 0.52 4.43 16.98
N ILE A 9 1.52 4.07 16.18
CA ILE A 9 1.37 3.23 14.99
C ILE A 9 1.65 1.78 15.37
N ARG A 10 0.78 0.88 14.93
CA ARG A 10 0.97 -0.55 15.03
C ARG A 10 0.58 -1.23 13.73
N ILE A 11 1.51 -1.95 13.13
CA ILE A 11 1.36 -2.61 11.83
C ILE A 11 1.52 -4.11 12.02
N ARG A 12 0.47 -4.85 11.69
CA ARG A 12 0.51 -6.31 11.60
C ARG A 12 1.25 -6.71 10.32
N TYR A 13 2.14 -7.68 10.43
CA TYR A 13 2.83 -8.23 9.27
C TYR A 13 2.95 -9.76 9.36
N GLU A 14 3.33 -10.36 8.25
CA GLU A 14 3.70 -11.77 8.16
C GLU A 14 4.98 -11.91 7.33
N GLU A 15 5.76 -12.95 7.66
CA GLU A 15 6.97 -13.34 6.94
C GLU A 15 6.90 -14.81 6.56
N ALA A 16 7.46 -15.14 5.40
CA ALA A 16 7.64 -16.52 4.97
C ALA A 16 8.89 -16.66 4.10
N GLY A 17 9.57 -17.81 4.20
CA GLY A 17 10.74 -18.09 3.39
C GLY A 17 12.03 -17.48 3.92
N ALA A 18 13.07 -17.53 3.07
CA ALA A 18 14.40 -16.99 3.35
C ALA A 18 15.07 -16.56 2.04
N GLY A 19 16.08 -15.69 2.11
CA GLY A 19 16.78 -15.17 0.95
C GLY A 19 16.71 -13.66 0.86
N PHE A 20 16.76 -13.12 -0.38
CA PHE A 20 16.66 -11.68 -0.59
C PHE A 20 15.26 -11.16 -0.20
N PRO A 21 15.15 -10.02 0.52
CA PRO A 21 13.87 -9.51 0.99
C PRO A 21 12.95 -9.08 -0.15
N LEU A 22 11.68 -9.48 -0.06
CA LEU A 22 10.63 -9.15 -1.01
C LEU A 22 9.40 -8.65 -0.27
N LEU A 23 9.14 -7.34 -0.35
CA LEU A 23 7.94 -6.74 0.20
C LEU A 23 6.76 -6.94 -0.74
N LEU A 24 5.69 -7.51 -0.22
CA LEU A 24 4.50 -7.91 -0.96
C LEU A 24 3.27 -7.16 -0.43
N ILE A 25 2.63 -6.35 -1.28
CA ILE A 25 1.43 -5.61 -0.91
C ILE A 25 0.24 -6.11 -1.75
N PRO A 26 -0.77 -6.73 -1.12
CA PRO A 26 -1.96 -7.20 -1.82
C PRO A 26 -2.87 -6.05 -2.23
N GLY A 27 -3.73 -6.30 -3.21
CA GLY A 27 -4.79 -5.38 -3.57
C GLY A 27 -5.85 -5.26 -2.48
N GLY A 28 -6.69 -4.23 -2.59
CA GLY A 28 -7.78 -3.98 -1.63
C GLY A 28 -8.04 -2.49 -1.36
N GLY A 29 -7.36 -1.60 -2.08
CA GLY A 29 -7.45 -0.16 -1.84
C GLY A 29 -7.02 0.15 -0.40
N LEU A 30 -7.80 0.96 0.30
CA LEU A 30 -7.53 1.29 1.72
C LEU A 30 -7.74 0.11 2.68
N ASN A 31 -8.30 -0.99 2.20
CA ASN A 31 -8.45 -2.26 2.93
C ASN A 31 -7.47 -3.33 2.41
N SER A 32 -6.26 -2.94 2.05
CA SER A 32 -5.19 -3.88 1.72
C SER A 32 -4.76 -4.64 2.97
N LEU A 33 -4.98 -5.96 2.99
CA LEU A 33 -4.77 -6.84 4.13
C LEU A 33 -4.01 -8.09 3.70
N VAL A 34 -3.22 -8.63 4.60
CA VAL A 34 -2.55 -9.94 4.42
C VAL A 34 -3.56 -11.02 4.02
N SER A 35 -4.75 -11.00 4.61
CA SER A 35 -5.84 -11.93 4.30
C SER A 35 -6.40 -11.82 2.88
N ASN A 36 -6.02 -10.81 2.12
CA ASN A 36 -6.46 -10.65 0.73
C ASN A 36 -5.68 -11.55 -0.25
N TRP A 37 -4.50 -12.08 0.13
CA TRP A 37 -3.65 -12.87 -0.76
C TRP A 37 -4.36 -14.04 -1.45
N PRO A 38 -5.19 -14.84 -0.78
CA PRO A 38 -5.90 -15.95 -1.44
C PRO A 38 -6.86 -15.51 -2.55
N ASN A 39 -7.27 -14.25 -2.56
CA ASN A 39 -8.22 -13.68 -3.52
C ASN A 39 -7.55 -12.86 -4.63
N GLN A 40 -6.21 -12.78 -4.65
CA GLN A 40 -5.47 -12.15 -5.75
C GLN A 40 -5.35 -13.12 -6.94
N VAL A 41 -4.85 -12.63 -8.08
CA VAL A 41 -4.62 -13.44 -9.29
C VAL A 41 -3.73 -14.65 -8.99
N PHE A 42 -2.76 -14.49 -8.09
CA PHE A 42 -2.00 -15.54 -7.44
C PHE A 42 -1.58 -15.08 -6.03
N ASN A 43 -1.34 -16.02 -5.14
CA ASN A 43 -0.86 -15.72 -3.80
C ASN A 43 0.68 -15.56 -3.83
N ALA A 44 1.16 -14.32 -3.90
CA ALA A 44 2.59 -14.04 -4.01
C ALA A 44 3.40 -14.55 -2.80
N MET A 45 2.81 -14.61 -1.61
CA MET A 45 3.47 -15.20 -0.43
C MET A 45 3.77 -16.69 -0.64
N GLU A 46 2.84 -17.44 -1.24
CA GLU A 46 3.03 -18.86 -1.51
C GLU A 46 3.98 -19.10 -2.69
N GLU A 47 3.88 -18.30 -3.75
CA GLU A 47 4.68 -18.46 -4.96
C GLU A 47 6.17 -18.18 -4.74
N PHE A 48 6.50 -17.16 -3.93
CA PHE A 48 7.89 -16.69 -3.82
C PHE A 48 8.62 -17.11 -2.53
N LYS A 49 7.95 -17.71 -1.55
CA LYS A 49 8.58 -18.08 -0.26
C LYS A 49 9.72 -19.07 -0.34
N ASN A 50 9.85 -19.82 -1.44
CA ASN A 50 10.95 -20.78 -1.62
C ASN A 50 12.25 -20.11 -2.10
N ASP A 51 12.17 -18.91 -2.67
CA ASP A 51 13.28 -18.19 -3.29
C ASP A 51 13.61 -16.86 -2.59
N PHE A 52 12.64 -16.29 -1.85
CA PHE A 52 12.75 -14.99 -1.20
C PHE A 52 12.32 -15.03 0.27
N ARG A 53 12.85 -14.09 1.06
CA ARG A 53 12.25 -13.72 2.33
C ARG A 53 11.06 -12.79 2.04
N CYS A 54 9.88 -13.37 1.93
CA CYS A 54 8.64 -12.66 1.65
C CYS A 54 8.12 -11.96 2.91
N ILE A 55 7.81 -10.68 2.82
CA ILE A 55 7.23 -9.86 3.88
C ILE A 55 5.93 -9.24 3.35
N THR A 56 4.87 -9.29 4.13
CA THR A 56 3.60 -8.64 3.80
C THR A 56 2.97 -8.03 5.04
N MET A 57 2.12 -7.01 4.88
CA MET A 57 1.54 -6.26 5.99
C MET A 57 0.10 -5.86 5.75
N ASP A 58 -0.66 -5.68 6.82
CA ASP A 58 -1.94 -4.99 6.78
C ASP A 58 -1.69 -3.48 6.69
N GLN A 59 -2.39 -2.81 5.78
CA GLN A 59 -2.33 -1.36 5.71
C GLN A 59 -2.92 -0.73 6.98
N ARG A 60 -2.31 0.39 7.43
CA ARG A 60 -2.80 1.15 8.58
C ARG A 60 -4.28 1.51 8.43
N ASN A 61 -5.08 1.21 9.46
CA ASN A 61 -6.51 1.48 9.54
C ASN A 61 -7.37 0.76 8.47
N ALA A 62 -6.85 -0.28 7.84
CA ALA A 62 -7.67 -1.13 6.97
C ALA A 62 -8.80 -1.78 7.77
N ASN A 63 -10.01 -1.76 7.22
CA ASN A 63 -11.16 -2.42 7.85
C ASN A 63 -11.00 -3.95 7.81
N GLY A 64 -11.26 -4.59 8.94
CA GLY A 64 -11.04 -6.03 9.11
C GLY A 64 -9.59 -6.43 9.43
N GLY A 65 -8.65 -5.47 9.44
CA GLY A 65 -7.26 -5.68 9.83
C GLY A 65 -6.95 -5.34 11.28
N GLU A 66 -5.72 -5.62 11.68
CA GLU A 66 -5.21 -5.38 13.04
C GLU A 66 -4.19 -4.22 13.10
N SER A 67 -3.90 -3.60 11.94
CA SER A 67 -3.04 -2.41 11.87
C SER A 67 -3.83 -1.15 12.18
N TYR A 68 -3.28 -0.29 13.02
CA TYR A 68 -3.91 0.97 13.37
C TYR A 68 -2.89 2.08 13.62
N GLY A 69 -3.36 3.31 13.64
CA GLY A 69 -2.59 4.51 13.93
C GLY A 69 -3.40 5.77 13.68
N PRO A 70 -2.81 6.95 13.86
CA PRO A 70 -3.42 8.21 13.48
C PRO A 70 -3.80 8.23 11.99
N ILE A 71 -4.85 8.98 11.65
CA ILE A 71 -5.20 9.22 10.24
C ILE A 71 -4.22 10.27 9.69
N PRO A 72 -3.41 9.94 8.66
CA PRO A 72 -2.37 10.84 8.15
C PRO A 72 -2.96 11.85 7.16
N VAL A 73 -3.59 12.91 7.66
CA VAL A 73 -4.30 13.87 6.81
C VAL A 73 -3.38 14.74 5.96
N ASP A 74 -2.16 15.06 6.42
CA ASP A 74 -1.28 16.01 5.75
C ASP A 74 -0.52 15.42 4.55
N ASP A 75 0.06 14.22 4.72
CA ASP A 75 0.77 13.47 3.68
C ASP A 75 0.38 11.98 3.71
N PRO A 76 -0.80 11.62 3.20
CA PRO A 76 -1.29 10.24 3.25
C PRO A 76 -0.36 9.24 2.56
N TRP A 77 0.14 9.56 1.36
CA TRP A 77 1.02 8.67 0.61
C TRP A 77 2.38 8.50 1.29
N GLY A 78 2.94 9.60 1.82
CA GLY A 78 4.19 9.56 2.58
C GLY A 78 4.07 8.72 3.85
N ALA A 79 2.98 8.86 4.59
CA ALA A 79 2.76 8.10 5.81
C ALA A 79 2.66 6.58 5.56
N PHE A 80 2.05 6.15 4.45
CA PHE A 80 2.05 4.73 4.09
C PHE A 80 3.44 4.23 3.67
N ALA A 81 4.22 5.06 2.98
CA ALA A 81 5.62 4.72 2.68
C ALA A 81 6.45 4.62 3.96
N ASP A 82 6.24 5.52 4.92
CA ASP A 82 6.92 5.48 6.23
C ASP A 82 6.58 4.21 7.02
N ASP A 83 5.32 3.75 6.99
CA ASP A 83 4.93 2.46 7.60
C ASP A 83 5.69 1.29 6.98
N GLN A 84 5.83 1.28 5.66
CA GLN A 84 6.52 0.23 4.93
C GLN A 84 8.03 0.26 5.19
N LEU A 85 8.64 1.45 5.15
CA LEU A 85 10.07 1.62 5.45
C LEU A 85 10.37 1.31 6.92
N GLY A 86 9.52 1.76 7.85
CA GLY A 86 9.65 1.47 9.27
C GLY A 86 9.55 -0.03 9.57
N LEU A 87 8.67 -0.76 8.87
CA LEU A 87 8.64 -2.22 8.97
C LEU A 87 9.96 -2.84 8.47
N MET A 88 10.50 -2.38 7.33
CA MET A 88 11.78 -2.87 6.84
C MET A 88 12.91 -2.58 7.83
N ASP A 89 12.94 -1.40 8.45
CA ASP A 89 13.92 -1.02 9.46
C ASP A 89 13.79 -1.90 10.73
N HIS A 90 12.57 -2.14 11.18
CA HIS A 90 12.28 -3.06 12.29
C HIS A 90 12.81 -4.48 12.03
N LEU A 91 12.78 -4.94 10.79
CA LEU A 91 13.28 -6.25 10.37
C LEU A 91 14.77 -6.27 10.03
N GLY A 92 15.47 -5.13 10.15
CA GLY A 92 16.88 -4.98 9.81
C GLY A 92 17.19 -5.10 8.32
N ILE A 93 16.22 -4.71 7.46
CA ILE A 93 16.29 -4.82 6.00
C ILE A 93 16.66 -3.47 5.39
N GLY A 94 17.85 -3.34 4.84
CA GLY A 94 18.32 -2.13 4.16
C GLY A 94 17.81 -2.03 2.71
N GLU A 95 17.90 -3.13 1.96
CA GLU A 95 17.53 -3.21 0.55
C GLU A 95 16.50 -4.33 0.33
N PHE A 96 15.54 -4.12 -0.55
CA PHE A 96 14.48 -5.08 -0.86
C PHE A 96 13.92 -4.90 -2.27
N SER A 97 13.30 -5.94 -2.78
CA SER A 97 12.43 -5.87 -3.96
C SER A 97 10.97 -5.74 -3.55
N PHE A 98 10.11 -5.30 -4.45
CA PHE A 98 8.71 -5.02 -4.19
C PHE A 98 7.79 -5.66 -5.23
N ILE A 99 6.68 -6.26 -4.80
CA ILE A 99 5.55 -6.61 -5.67
C ILE A 99 4.28 -6.03 -5.08
N GLY A 100 3.57 -5.22 -5.86
CA GLY A 100 2.31 -4.60 -5.42
C GLY A 100 1.17 -4.80 -6.40
N TYR A 101 0.02 -5.19 -5.86
CA TYR A 101 -1.22 -5.26 -6.60
C TYR A 101 -2.07 -4.03 -6.37
N CYS A 102 -2.73 -3.51 -7.42
CA CYS A 102 -3.71 -2.44 -7.31
C CYS A 102 -3.12 -1.21 -6.60
N ILE A 103 -3.54 -0.92 -5.35
CA ILE A 103 -2.99 0.18 -4.51
C ILE A 103 -1.49 0.01 -4.22
N GLY A 104 -0.98 -1.20 -4.27
CA GLY A 104 0.45 -1.48 -4.13
C GLY A 104 1.31 -0.82 -5.21
N GLY A 105 0.75 -0.50 -6.38
CA GLY A 105 1.45 0.23 -7.42
C GLY A 105 1.87 1.64 -6.98
N PRO A 106 0.96 2.54 -6.64
CA PRO A 106 1.28 3.85 -6.05
C PRO A 106 2.19 3.78 -4.82
N PHE A 107 2.05 2.76 -3.96
CA PHE A 107 2.96 2.59 -2.81
C PHE A 107 4.40 2.32 -3.25
N ALA A 108 4.61 1.42 -4.22
CA ALA A 108 5.95 1.16 -4.75
C ALA A 108 6.63 2.44 -5.25
N LEU A 109 5.88 3.28 -5.92
CA LEU A 109 6.41 4.51 -6.51
C LEU A 109 6.70 5.56 -5.45
N LYS A 110 5.87 5.64 -4.40
CA LYS A 110 6.16 6.51 -3.25
C LYS A 110 7.38 6.02 -2.48
N LEU A 111 7.60 4.71 -2.37
CA LEU A 111 8.82 4.14 -1.81
C LEU A 111 10.05 4.48 -2.64
N ILE A 112 9.97 4.36 -3.98
CA ILE A 112 11.06 4.72 -4.89
C ILE A 112 11.35 6.23 -4.83
N GLU A 113 10.34 7.07 -4.73
CA GLU A 113 10.53 8.51 -4.54
C GLU A 113 11.25 8.82 -3.21
N ARG A 114 10.89 8.11 -2.13
CA ARG A 114 11.33 8.40 -0.77
C ARG A 114 12.67 7.77 -0.41
N ALA A 115 12.95 6.59 -0.93
CA ALA A 115 14.15 5.81 -0.63
C ALA A 115 14.59 4.98 -1.87
N PRO A 116 15.00 5.66 -2.97
CA PRO A 116 15.32 5.00 -4.23
C PRO A 116 16.47 3.99 -4.10
N GLU A 117 17.39 4.22 -3.17
CA GLU A 117 18.53 3.34 -2.91
C GLU A 117 18.16 2.03 -2.22
N ARG A 118 16.96 1.94 -1.65
CA ARG A 118 16.50 0.74 -0.94
C ARG A 118 15.67 -0.20 -1.80
N VAL A 119 15.05 0.30 -2.88
CA VAL A 119 14.15 -0.47 -3.74
C VAL A 119 14.89 -0.98 -4.97
N MET A 120 15.37 -2.23 -4.91
CA MET A 120 16.22 -2.82 -5.96
C MET A 120 15.45 -3.14 -7.24
N ALA A 121 14.20 -3.59 -7.11
CA ALA A 121 13.30 -3.87 -8.22
C ALA A 121 11.85 -3.77 -7.78
N SER A 122 10.95 -3.40 -8.69
CA SER A 122 9.51 -3.35 -8.42
C SER A 122 8.70 -3.98 -9.54
N VAL A 123 7.70 -4.79 -9.16
CA VAL A 123 6.69 -5.31 -10.07
C VAL A 123 5.33 -4.75 -9.67
N LEU A 124 4.69 -4.03 -10.59
CA LEU A 124 3.41 -3.36 -10.37
C LEU A 124 2.32 -4.12 -11.12
N CYS A 125 1.50 -4.86 -10.37
CA CYS A 125 0.43 -5.68 -10.94
C CYS A 125 -0.88 -4.88 -10.92
N GLN A 126 -1.38 -4.50 -12.11
CA GLN A 126 -2.63 -3.75 -12.26
C GLN A 126 -2.69 -2.51 -11.35
N PRO A 127 -1.71 -1.61 -11.40
CA PRO A 127 -1.66 -0.45 -10.53
C PRO A 127 -2.90 0.42 -10.69
N VAL A 128 -3.45 0.90 -9.58
CA VAL A 128 -4.52 1.90 -9.63
C VAL A 128 -3.95 3.25 -10.05
N GLY A 129 -4.78 4.03 -10.72
CA GLY A 129 -4.44 5.38 -11.14
C GLY A 129 -5.68 6.24 -11.29
N HIS A 130 -5.47 7.52 -11.56
CA HIS A 130 -6.54 8.45 -11.83
C HIS A 130 -7.17 8.16 -13.21
N ASN A 131 -8.48 7.94 -13.24
CA ASN A 131 -9.24 7.80 -14.47
C ASN A 131 -10.00 9.10 -14.80
N PRO A 132 -9.64 9.84 -15.87
CA PRO A 132 -10.30 11.10 -16.20
C PRO A 132 -11.81 10.98 -16.48
N LYS A 133 -12.29 9.78 -16.84
CA LYS A 133 -13.72 9.54 -17.08
C LYS A 133 -14.51 9.32 -15.79
N THR A 134 -13.84 8.90 -14.74
CA THR A 134 -14.42 8.63 -13.42
C THR A 134 -13.48 9.13 -12.30
N PRO A 135 -13.21 10.46 -12.27
CA PRO A 135 -12.15 11.03 -11.43
C PRO A 135 -12.38 10.79 -9.93
N ASP A 136 -13.62 10.71 -9.51
CA ASP A 136 -13.98 10.55 -8.10
C ASP A 136 -14.21 9.09 -7.67
N SER A 137 -13.99 8.11 -8.53
CA SER A 137 -14.32 6.71 -8.22
C SER A 137 -13.58 6.18 -6.98
N MET A 138 -12.29 6.47 -6.87
CA MET A 138 -11.47 6.05 -5.72
C MET A 138 -11.85 6.83 -4.45
N TYR A 139 -12.07 8.12 -4.56
CA TYR A 139 -12.55 8.95 -3.44
C TYR A 139 -13.90 8.45 -2.92
N ASN A 140 -14.87 8.24 -3.81
CA ASN A 140 -16.20 7.76 -3.43
C ASN A 140 -16.15 6.36 -2.80
N SER A 141 -15.35 5.45 -3.35
CA SER A 141 -15.15 4.12 -2.76
C SER A 141 -14.53 4.22 -1.36
N GLY A 142 -13.53 5.06 -1.18
CA GLY A 142 -12.92 5.31 0.13
C GLY A 142 -13.92 5.86 1.14
N ARG A 143 -14.73 6.85 0.73
CA ARG A 143 -15.76 7.47 1.59
C ARG A 143 -16.87 6.48 1.96
N ASP A 144 -17.43 5.80 0.96
CA ASP A 144 -18.65 5.02 1.15
C ASP A 144 -18.41 3.65 1.81
N VAL A 145 -17.19 3.13 1.72
CA VAL A 145 -16.80 1.85 2.31
C VAL A 145 -15.84 2.06 3.49
N TRP A 146 -14.60 2.49 3.21
CA TRP A 146 -13.55 2.55 4.22
C TRP A 146 -13.84 3.55 5.35
N ALA A 147 -14.12 4.80 5.01
CA ALA A 147 -14.33 5.86 6.02
C ALA A 147 -15.56 5.61 6.88
N LYS A 148 -16.65 5.14 6.26
CA LYS A 148 -17.91 4.86 6.94
C LYS A 148 -17.78 3.75 7.99
N GLU A 149 -17.07 2.69 7.65
CA GLU A 149 -16.82 1.59 8.57
C GLU A 149 -15.79 1.99 9.64
N LEU A 150 -14.70 2.66 9.26
CA LEU A 150 -13.67 3.09 10.20
C LEU A 150 -14.24 4.04 11.28
N SER A 151 -15.00 5.05 10.89
CA SER A 151 -15.62 6.00 11.83
C SER A 151 -16.69 5.35 12.71
N SER A 152 -17.31 4.26 12.27
CA SER A 152 -18.29 3.51 13.09
C SER A 152 -17.64 2.69 14.22
N ARG A 153 -16.38 2.27 14.05
CA ARG A 153 -15.64 1.41 15.00
C ARG A 153 -14.57 2.14 15.83
N ARG A 154 -14.25 3.39 15.48
CA ARG A 154 -13.24 4.22 16.16
C ARG A 154 -13.84 5.54 16.59
N SER A 155 -14.01 5.73 17.90
CA SER A 155 -14.56 6.96 18.47
C SER A 155 -13.65 8.20 18.37
N ASP A 156 -12.35 7.97 18.12
CA ASP A 156 -11.33 9.00 17.92
C ASP A 156 -11.20 9.45 16.45
N VAL A 157 -11.97 8.82 15.53
CA VAL A 157 -11.96 9.14 14.09
C VAL A 157 -13.31 9.72 13.69
N THR A 158 -13.30 10.96 13.19
CA THR A 158 -14.50 11.63 12.69
C THR A 158 -14.67 11.46 11.18
N THR A 159 -15.88 11.62 10.69
CA THR A 159 -16.16 11.64 9.24
C THR A 159 -15.34 12.75 8.56
N GLU A 160 -15.26 13.93 9.18
CA GLU A 160 -14.48 15.07 8.66
C GLU A 160 -12.99 14.73 8.50
N THR A 161 -12.39 14.07 9.48
CA THR A 161 -10.99 13.60 9.41
C THR A 161 -10.80 12.62 8.24
N CYS A 162 -11.73 11.68 8.07
CA CYS A 162 -11.68 10.73 6.94
C CYS A 162 -11.85 11.44 5.59
N GLU A 163 -12.75 12.41 5.49
CA GLU A 163 -12.97 13.18 4.26
C GLU A 163 -11.75 14.03 3.90
N THR A 164 -11.11 14.67 4.87
CA THR A 164 -9.87 15.43 4.68
C THR A 164 -8.75 14.50 4.19
N PHE A 165 -8.58 13.35 4.84
CA PHE A 165 -7.61 12.34 4.41
C PHE A 165 -7.86 11.88 2.97
N LEU A 166 -9.09 11.50 2.63
CA LEU A 166 -9.45 11.04 1.28
C LEU A 166 -9.28 12.15 0.23
N HIS A 167 -9.59 13.40 0.59
CA HIS A 167 -9.38 14.54 -0.27
C HIS A 167 -7.89 14.72 -0.59
N ASN A 168 -7.04 14.71 0.43
CA ASN A 168 -5.60 14.85 0.25
C ASN A 168 -4.98 13.66 -0.50
N LEU A 169 -5.46 12.45 -0.22
CA LEU A 169 -4.99 11.23 -0.90
C LEU A 169 -5.34 11.20 -2.41
N PHE A 170 -6.58 11.55 -2.77
CA PHE A 170 -7.08 11.29 -4.12
C PHE A 170 -7.33 12.53 -4.97
N ARG A 171 -7.37 13.74 -4.38
CA ARG A 171 -7.70 14.98 -5.09
C ARG A 171 -6.62 16.04 -5.05
N VAL A 172 -5.84 16.13 -3.95
CA VAL A 172 -4.74 17.11 -3.83
C VAL A 172 -3.48 16.62 -4.54
N GLN A 173 -3.24 15.31 -4.52
CA GLN A 173 -2.11 14.68 -5.23
C GLN A 173 -2.56 13.76 -6.38
N PRO A 174 -3.55 14.15 -7.21
CA PRO A 174 -4.00 13.29 -8.30
C PRO A 174 -2.90 13.07 -9.32
N ASP A 175 -1.97 14.03 -9.48
CA ASP A 175 -0.86 13.96 -10.43
C ASP A 175 0.16 12.90 -10.04
N PHE A 176 0.37 12.62 -8.76
CA PHE A 176 1.23 11.52 -8.33
C PHE A 176 0.66 10.18 -8.79
N VAL A 177 -0.61 9.90 -8.52
CA VAL A 177 -1.29 8.66 -8.93
C VAL A 177 -1.46 8.60 -10.46
N TYR A 178 -1.59 9.75 -11.12
CA TYR A 178 -1.83 9.88 -12.56
C TYR A 178 -0.55 9.79 -13.38
N SER A 179 0.50 10.53 -13.02
CA SER A 179 1.79 10.50 -13.71
C SER A 179 2.41 9.13 -13.65
N VAL A 180 2.35 8.51 -12.48
CA VAL A 180 2.78 7.15 -12.21
C VAL A 180 2.10 6.14 -13.16
N SER A 181 0.76 6.16 -13.25
CA SER A 181 0.03 5.24 -14.13
C SER A 181 0.32 5.51 -15.61
N ARG A 182 0.56 6.75 -15.99
CA ARG A 182 0.80 7.18 -17.37
C ARG A 182 2.23 6.87 -17.82
N GLU A 183 3.22 7.14 -16.97
CA GLU A 183 4.61 6.82 -17.26
C GLU A 183 4.83 5.31 -17.29
N PHE A 184 4.19 4.59 -16.40
CA PHE A 184 4.24 3.13 -16.39
C PHE A 184 3.60 2.53 -17.64
N ALA A 185 2.41 2.98 -18.04
CA ALA A 185 1.77 2.53 -19.29
C ALA A 185 2.60 2.85 -20.54
N SER A 186 3.37 3.96 -20.53
CA SER A 186 4.26 4.33 -21.62
C SER A 186 5.59 3.57 -21.62
N SER A 187 6.05 3.08 -20.46
CA SER A 187 7.29 2.31 -20.32
C SER A 187 7.10 0.80 -20.53
N CYS A 188 5.88 0.29 -20.43
CA CYS A 188 5.54 -1.11 -20.71
C CYS A 188 5.39 -1.43 -22.20
N HIS A 189 6.24 -0.87 -23.06
CA HIS A 189 6.42 -1.38 -24.41
C HIS A 189 7.37 -2.58 -24.36
N THR A 190 6.86 -3.72 -23.92
CA THR A 190 7.49 -5.00 -24.23
C THR A 190 7.23 -5.24 -25.74
N PRO A 191 8.26 -5.36 -26.58
CA PRO A 191 8.04 -5.87 -27.92
C PRO A 191 7.47 -7.29 -27.75
N MET A 192 6.27 -7.52 -28.26
CA MET A 192 5.81 -8.89 -28.44
C MET A 192 6.76 -9.55 -29.44
N LEU A 193 7.52 -10.51 -28.98
CA LEU A 193 8.25 -11.46 -29.80
C LEU A 193 7.27 -12.46 -30.39
#